data_729b1b97a57fbd56987cd96e38ae8604
#
_entry.id   729b1b97a57fbd56987cd96e38ae8604
#
_cell.length_a   1.000
_cell.length_b   1.000
_cell.length_c   1.000
_cell.angle_alpha   90.00
_cell.angle_beta   90.00
_cell.angle_gamma   90.00
#
_symmetry.space_group_name_H-M   'P 1'
#
loop_
_entity.id
_entity.type
_entity.pdbx_description
1 polymer ?
#
loop_
_entity_poly.entity_id
_entity_poly.type
_entity_poly.pdbx_seq_one_letter_code
_entity_poly.pdbx_strand_id
1 'polypeptide(L)'
;CFCYTGGFAISAMLAGARSATGIDLDEDALETAGENARLNSVKVTFQHVNVFDHLRMMTGKGMQSDVVILDPAKLAGCAEEIKRAHRTYGDINRLGMQAVKPGGILLTCSCSGLISERDFLSILTRSAAEAGVVLQIFKITGASSDHPFSTVFPEGRYLKAVFARVFPFTKKEFNFPKNERVTKNS
;
A
#
# COMPACT_ATOMS: atom_id res chain seq x y z
N CYS A 1 -2.50 -2.75 -7.58
CA CYS A 1 -1.25 -2.26 -8.20
C CYS A 1 -0.12 -3.22 -7.88
N PHE A 2 0.72 -3.52 -8.88
CA PHE A 2 1.70 -4.61 -8.80
C PHE A 2 0.96 -5.94 -8.57
N CYS A 3 0.07 -6.28 -9.50
CA CYS A 3 -0.89 -7.35 -9.25
C CYS A 3 -0.33 -8.74 -9.51
N TYR A 4 0.86 -8.85 -10.14
CA TYR A 4 1.49 -10.12 -10.49
C TYR A 4 0.46 -11.05 -11.16
N THR A 5 0.28 -12.28 -10.68
CA THR A 5 -0.67 -13.26 -11.21
C THR A 5 -2.12 -13.05 -10.75
N GLY A 6 -2.47 -11.88 -10.24
CA GLY A 6 -3.85 -11.42 -10.02
C GLY A 6 -4.52 -11.84 -8.72
N GLY A 7 -3.79 -12.46 -7.77
CA GLY A 7 -4.38 -13.07 -6.58
C GLY A 7 -5.31 -12.16 -5.77
N PHE A 8 -4.90 -10.92 -5.46
CA PHE A 8 -5.76 -9.97 -4.73
C PHE A 8 -7.01 -9.57 -5.50
N ALA A 9 -6.86 -9.31 -6.81
CA ALA A 9 -8.00 -8.89 -7.64
C ALA A 9 -9.03 -10.02 -7.79
N ILE A 10 -8.57 -11.25 -8.00
CA ILE A 10 -9.41 -12.45 -8.09
C ILE A 10 -10.13 -12.69 -6.76
N SER A 11 -9.39 -12.64 -5.63
CA SER A 11 -9.97 -12.80 -4.30
C SER A 11 -11.03 -11.74 -3.99
N ALA A 12 -10.83 -10.49 -4.42
CA ALA A 12 -11.82 -9.43 -4.27
C ALA A 12 -13.11 -9.75 -5.04
N MET A 13 -12.98 -10.23 -6.28
CA MET A 13 -14.15 -10.60 -7.09
C MET A 13 -14.90 -11.80 -6.52
N LEU A 14 -14.18 -12.83 -6.04
CA LEU A 14 -14.77 -13.97 -5.35
C LEU A 14 -15.51 -13.58 -4.06
N ALA A 15 -15.01 -12.54 -3.38
CA ALA A 15 -15.64 -11.96 -2.19
C ALA A 15 -16.81 -11.00 -2.52
N GLY A 16 -17.20 -10.84 -3.78
CA GLY A 16 -18.36 -10.05 -4.19
C GLY A 16 -18.06 -8.60 -4.54
N ALA A 17 -16.81 -8.22 -4.83
CA ALA A 17 -16.52 -6.91 -5.38
C ALA A 17 -17.22 -6.72 -6.73
N ARG A 18 -17.73 -5.50 -7.00
CA ARG A 18 -18.40 -5.18 -8.27
C ARG A 18 -17.44 -5.14 -9.46
N SER A 19 -16.21 -4.74 -9.22
CA SER A 19 -15.14 -4.71 -10.22
C SER A 19 -13.78 -4.76 -9.53
N ALA A 20 -12.78 -5.28 -10.24
CA ALA A 20 -11.40 -5.24 -9.84
C ALA A 20 -10.52 -4.94 -11.05
N THR A 21 -9.46 -4.13 -10.84
CA THR A 21 -8.45 -3.84 -11.84
C THR A 21 -7.08 -4.24 -11.30
N GLY A 22 -6.39 -5.10 -12.03
CA GLY A 22 -5.01 -5.48 -11.78
C GLY A 22 -4.08 -4.70 -12.71
N ILE A 23 -2.96 -4.20 -12.17
CA ILE A 23 -2.00 -3.39 -12.93
C ILE A 23 -0.60 -3.90 -12.63
N ASP A 24 0.13 -4.20 -13.70
CA ASP A 24 1.53 -4.62 -13.62
C ASP A 24 2.29 -4.20 -14.89
N LEU A 25 3.62 -4.29 -14.85
CA LEU A 25 4.51 -4.15 -16.00
C LEU A 25 5.01 -5.50 -16.52
N ASP A 26 4.75 -6.57 -15.81
CA ASP A 26 5.10 -7.93 -16.20
C ASP A 26 3.97 -8.52 -17.06
N GLU A 27 4.20 -8.59 -18.36
CA GLU A 27 3.21 -9.06 -19.33
C GLU A 27 2.90 -10.55 -19.16
N ASP A 28 3.92 -11.37 -18.88
CA ASP A 28 3.76 -12.82 -18.65
C ASP A 28 2.94 -13.09 -17.38
N ALA A 29 3.18 -12.28 -16.33
CA ALA A 29 2.40 -12.35 -15.10
C ALA A 29 0.93 -11.95 -15.35
N LEU A 30 0.68 -10.96 -16.20
CA LEU A 30 -0.67 -10.53 -16.55
C LEU A 30 -1.41 -11.56 -17.40
N GLU A 31 -0.72 -12.27 -18.31
CA GLU A 31 -1.30 -13.39 -19.04
C GLU A 31 -1.74 -14.49 -18.07
N THR A 32 -0.85 -14.90 -17.16
CA THR A 32 -1.15 -15.84 -16.07
C THR A 32 -2.32 -15.35 -15.19
N ALA A 33 -2.38 -14.04 -14.89
CA ALA A 33 -3.48 -13.46 -14.12
C ALA A 33 -4.82 -13.60 -14.85
N GLY A 34 -4.83 -13.43 -16.18
CA GLY A 34 -6.01 -13.66 -17.04
C GLY A 34 -6.48 -15.10 -16.99
N GLU A 35 -5.56 -16.05 -17.06
CA GLU A 35 -5.87 -17.48 -16.94
C GLU A 35 -6.42 -17.82 -15.55
N ASN A 36 -5.79 -17.32 -14.49
CA ASN A 36 -6.25 -17.51 -13.12
C ASN A 36 -7.66 -16.95 -12.91
N ALA A 37 -7.97 -15.77 -13.44
CA ALA A 37 -9.31 -15.20 -13.36
C ALA A 37 -10.35 -16.09 -14.09
N ARG A 38 -10.00 -16.63 -15.26
CA ARG A 38 -10.85 -17.58 -16.01
C ARG A 38 -11.08 -18.86 -15.24
N LEU A 39 -10.04 -19.45 -14.65
CA LEU A 39 -10.14 -20.67 -13.83
C LEU A 39 -11.05 -20.48 -12.62
N ASN A 40 -11.06 -19.27 -12.04
CA ASN A 40 -11.93 -18.92 -10.92
C ASN A 40 -13.30 -18.38 -11.33
N SER A 41 -13.64 -18.37 -12.62
CA SER A 41 -14.91 -17.88 -13.16
C SER A 41 -15.25 -16.44 -12.77
N VAL A 42 -14.24 -15.56 -12.63
CA VAL A 42 -14.40 -14.14 -12.32
C VAL A 42 -13.89 -13.26 -13.45
N LYS A 43 -14.44 -12.04 -13.56
CA LYS A 43 -13.98 -11.02 -14.51
C LYS A 43 -13.15 -9.98 -13.81
N VAL A 44 -11.87 -9.87 -14.16
CA VAL A 44 -10.94 -8.84 -13.71
C VAL A 44 -10.42 -8.09 -14.93
N THR A 45 -10.26 -6.78 -14.83
CA THR A 45 -9.58 -5.98 -15.85
C THR A 45 -8.09 -5.96 -15.53
N PHE A 46 -7.25 -6.54 -16.38
CA PHE A 46 -5.80 -6.44 -16.27
C PHE A 46 -5.25 -5.41 -17.25
N GLN A 47 -4.25 -4.62 -16.81
CA GLN A 47 -3.65 -3.57 -17.61
C GLN A 47 -2.13 -3.63 -17.52
N HIS A 48 -1.47 -3.74 -18.66
CA HIS A 48 -0.02 -3.63 -18.80
C HIS A 48 0.35 -2.14 -18.85
N VAL A 49 0.60 -1.54 -17.69
CA VAL A 49 0.92 -0.12 -17.55
C VAL A 49 1.72 0.15 -16.28
N ASN A 50 2.56 1.17 -16.31
CA ASN A 50 3.29 1.61 -15.13
C ASN A 50 2.32 2.08 -14.04
N VAL A 51 2.47 1.53 -12.81
CA VAL A 51 1.58 1.83 -11.70
C VAL A 51 1.60 3.32 -11.32
N PHE A 52 2.76 3.97 -11.38
CA PHE A 52 2.84 5.41 -11.10
C PHE A 52 2.05 6.24 -12.11
N ASP A 53 2.14 5.90 -13.40
CA ASP A 53 1.43 6.61 -14.45
C ASP A 53 -0.08 6.38 -14.35
N HIS A 54 -0.49 5.14 -14.06
CA HIS A 54 -1.88 4.82 -13.81
C HIS A 54 -2.45 5.61 -12.62
N LEU A 55 -1.77 5.62 -11.49
CA LEU A 55 -2.22 6.36 -10.31
C LEU A 55 -2.23 7.88 -10.54
N ARG A 56 -1.24 8.43 -11.26
CA ARG A 56 -1.25 9.85 -11.68
C ARG A 56 -2.45 10.16 -12.58
N MET A 57 -2.75 9.28 -13.52
CA MET A 57 -3.92 9.42 -14.40
C MET A 57 -5.22 9.40 -13.59
N MET A 58 -5.36 8.45 -12.64
CA MET A 58 -6.53 8.38 -11.75
C MET A 58 -6.69 9.68 -10.94
N THR A 59 -5.64 10.11 -10.25
CA THR A 59 -5.67 11.32 -9.42
C THR A 59 -5.93 12.59 -10.25
N GLY A 60 -5.32 12.70 -11.42
CA GLY A 60 -5.53 13.82 -12.35
C GLY A 60 -6.96 13.91 -12.91
N LYS A 61 -7.67 12.78 -12.99
CA LYS A 61 -9.07 12.70 -13.41
C LYS A 61 -10.07 12.67 -12.23
N GLY A 62 -9.60 12.79 -10.99
CA GLY A 62 -10.43 12.66 -9.79
C GLY A 62 -11.05 11.27 -9.62
N MET A 63 -10.47 10.24 -10.22
CA MET A 63 -10.96 8.86 -10.10
C MET A 63 -10.45 8.23 -8.80
N GLN A 64 -11.35 7.57 -8.09
CA GLN A 64 -11.03 6.92 -6.81
C GLN A 64 -11.68 5.54 -6.71
N SER A 65 -11.04 4.66 -5.95
CA SER A 65 -11.50 3.29 -5.68
C SER A 65 -11.85 3.12 -4.21
N ASP A 66 -12.74 2.18 -3.90
CA ASP A 66 -13.09 1.83 -2.52
C ASP A 66 -11.90 1.16 -1.80
N VAL A 67 -11.08 0.42 -2.56
CA VAL A 67 -9.88 -0.26 -2.06
C VAL A 67 -8.74 -0.06 -3.05
N VAL A 68 -7.57 0.33 -2.56
CA VAL A 68 -6.30 0.36 -3.30
C VAL A 68 -5.30 -0.55 -2.61
N ILE A 69 -4.66 -1.43 -3.38
CA ILE A 69 -3.61 -2.33 -2.89
C ILE A 69 -2.30 -1.97 -3.61
N LEU A 70 -1.26 -1.71 -2.81
CA LEU A 70 0.11 -1.42 -3.25
C LEU A 70 1.03 -2.53 -2.72
N ASP A 71 1.45 -3.43 -3.59
CA ASP A 71 2.33 -4.55 -3.24
C ASP A 71 3.54 -4.59 -4.19
N PRO A 72 4.41 -3.57 -4.11
CA PRO A 72 5.56 -3.48 -5.00
C PRO A 72 6.59 -4.55 -4.69
N ALA A 73 7.39 -4.92 -5.69
CA ALA A 73 8.57 -5.72 -5.53
C ALA A 73 9.57 -5.06 -4.55
N LYS A 74 10.57 -5.81 -4.10
CA LYS A 74 11.61 -5.34 -3.19
C LYS A 74 12.34 -4.11 -3.75
N LEU A 75 12.23 -2.97 -3.07
CA LEU A 75 12.81 -1.68 -3.49
C LEU A 75 14.20 -1.40 -2.91
N ALA A 76 14.64 -2.13 -1.86
CA ALA A 76 15.97 -2.01 -1.28
C ALA A 76 16.54 -3.41 -1.03
N GLY A 77 17.57 -3.78 -1.78
CA GLY A 77 18.36 -5.01 -1.62
C GLY A 77 19.67 -4.76 -0.90
N CYS A 78 20.20 -3.52 -0.95
CA CYS A 78 21.44 -3.09 -0.32
C CYS A 78 21.28 -1.69 0.31
N ALA A 79 22.28 -1.29 1.13
CA ALA A 79 22.22 -0.04 1.89
C ALA A 79 22.15 1.21 0.99
N GLU A 80 22.82 1.18 -0.15
CA GLU A 80 22.88 2.26 -1.12
C GLU A 80 21.50 2.56 -1.72
N GLU A 81 20.62 1.58 -1.76
CA GLU A 81 19.27 1.72 -2.32
C GLU A 81 18.24 2.30 -1.33
N ILE A 82 18.54 2.32 -0.03
CA ILE A 82 17.61 2.75 1.02
C ILE A 82 17.02 4.14 0.72
N LYS A 83 17.87 5.11 0.37
CA LYS A 83 17.42 6.47 0.05
C LYS A 83 16.45 6.52 -1.14
N ARG A 84 16.71 5.74 -2.17
CA ARG A 84 15.84 5.62 -3.35
C ARG A 84 14.55 4.94 -2.98
N ALA A 85 14.62 3.83 -2.23
CA ALA A 85 13.45 3.09 -1.77
C ALA A 85 12.51 3.97 -0.92
N HIS A 86 13.04 4.78 0.02
CA HIS A 86 12.24 5.72 0.80
C HIS A 86 11.46 6.70 -0.09
N ARG A 87 12.08 7.24 -1.13
CA ARG A 87 11.40 8.13 -2.08
C ARG A 87 10.33 7.40 -2.88
N THR A 88 10.68 6.24 -3.43
CA THR A 88 9.76 5.43 -4.24
C THR A 88 8.54 4.97 -3.42
N TYR A 89 8.75 4.49 -2.18
CA TYR A 89 7.64 4.18 -1.27
C TYR A 89 6.83 5.43 -0.93
N GLY A 90 7.48 6.57 -0.72
CA GLY A 90 6.81 7.84 -0.47
C GLY A 90 5.87 8.23 -1.61
N ASP A 91 6.39 8.27 -2.82
CA ASP A 91 5.64 8.66 -4.01
C ASP A 91 4.47 7.72 -4.30
N ILE A 92 4.70 6.39 -4.29
CA ILE A 92 3.64 5.42 -4.60
C ILE A 92 2.53 5.45 -3.56
N ASN A 93 2.88 5.58 -2.27
CA ASN A 93 1.89 5.64 -1.20
C ASN A 93 1.09 6.94 -1.24
N ARG A 94 1.73 8.08 -1.50
CA ARG A 94 1.03 9.35 -1.70
C ARG A 94 0.00 9.26 -2.83
N LEU A 95 0.38 8.75 -4.00
CA LEU A 95 -0.52 8.56 -5.12
C LEU A 95 -1.64 7.56 -4.81
N GLY A 96 -1.30 6.43 -4.17
CA GLY A 96 -2.28 5.43 -3.77
C GLY A 96 -3.31 5.98 -2.80
N MET A 97 -2.90 6.78 -1.81
CA MET A 97 -3.81 7.44 -0.86
C MET A 97 -4.77 8.40 -1.55
N GLN A 98 -4.30 9.16 -2.55
CA GLN A 98 -5.14 10.07 -3.34
C GLN A 98 -6.15 9.32 -4.23
N ALA A 99 -5.82 8.08 -4.61
CA ALA A 99 -6.69 7.22 -5.41
C ALA A 99 -7.72 6.44 -4.58
N VAL A 100 -7.71 6.54 -3.25
CA VAL A 100 -8.70 5.94 -2.35
C VAL A 100 -9.82 6.93 -2.06
N LYS A 101 -11.08 6.48 -2.13
CA LYS A 101 -12.24 7.28 -1.68
C LYS A 101 -12.15 7.61 -0.19
N PRO A 102 -12.71 8.74 0.26
CA PRO A 102 -12.87 9.03 1.68
C PRO A 102 -13.51 7.86 2.44
N GLY A 103 -12.86 7.37 3.51
CA GLY A 103 -13.29 6.20 4.28
C GLY A 103 -12.98 4.84 3.63
N GLY A 104 -12.43 4.84 2.43
CA GLY A 104 -11.97 3.63 1.74
C GLY A 104 -10.71 3.03 2.35
N ILE A 105 -10.24 1.92 1.81
CA ILE A 105 -9.15 1.12 2.37
C ILE A 105 -7.90 1.21 1.49
N LEU A 106 -6.77 1.47 2.12
CA LEU A 106 -5.43 1.27 1.57
C LEU A 106 -4.81 0.04 2.24
N LEU A 107 -4.39 -0.93 1.43
CA LEU A 107 -3.41 -1.93 1.81
C LEU A 107 -2.09 -1.57 1.14
N THR A 108 -1.04 -1.40 1.93
CA THR A 108 0.29 -1.12 1.39
C THR A 108 1.33 -2.03 2.02
N CYS A 109 2.19 -2.59 1.16
CA CYS A 109 3.17 -3.58 1.53
C CYS A 109 4.61 -3.09 1.29
N SER A 110 5.53 -3.63 2.08
CA SER A 110 6.96 -3.52 1.85
C SER A 110 7.63 -4.86 2.17
N CYS A 111 8.26 -5.47 1.19
CA CYS A 111 9.09 -6.67 1.34
C CYS A 111 10.59 -6.35 1.45
N SER A 112 10.98 -5.09 1.59
CA SER A 112 12.38 -4.68 1.77
C SER A 112 12.81 -4.87 3.22
N GLY A 113 13.66 -5.87 3.50
CA GLY A 113 14.17 -6.16 4.86
C GLY A 113 14.95 -5.01 5.49
N LEU A 114 15.63 -4.19 4.67
CA LEU A 114 16.37 -3.00 5.11
C LEU A 114 15.48 -1.79 5.46
N ILE A 115 14.20 -1.84 5.19
CA ILE A 115 13.22 -0.86 5.62
C ILE A 115 12.48 -1.43 6.82
N SER A 116 12.76 -0.93 8.01
CA SER A 116 12.07 -1.38 9.22
C SER A 116 10.58 -1.02 9.19
N GLU A 117 9.76 -1.66 10.04
CA GLU A 117 8.35 -1.28 10.21
C GLU A 117 8.22 0.19 10.62
N ARG A 118 9.07 0.65 11.54
CA ARG A 118 9.11 2.06 11.98
C ARG A 118 9.41 3.01 10.82
N ASP A 119 10.39 2.66 9.97
CA ASP A 119 10.73 3.48 8.79
C ASP A 119 9.57 3.51 7.81
N PHE A 120 8.95 2.36 7.56
CA PHE A 120 7.80 2.28 6.67
C PHE A 120 6.62 3.11 7.16
N LEU A 121 6.29 3.04 8.45
CA LEU A 121 5.25 3.88 9.07
C LEU A 121 5.60 5.37 9.01
N SER A 122 6.87 5.73 9.17
CA SER A 122 7.34 7.12 8.98
C SER A 122 7.15 7.60 7.54
N ILE A 123 7.43 6.75 6.56
CA ILE A 123 7.16 7.04 5.14
C ILE A 123 5.67 7.27 4.93
N LEU A 124 4.81 6.38 5.44
CA LEU A 124 3.35 6.51 5.31
C LEU A 124 2.81 7.78 5.93
N THR A 125 3.31 8.16 7.12
CA THR A 125 2.93 9.41 7.80
C THR A 125 3.24 10.64 6.94
N ARG A 126 4.44 10.70 6.35
CA ARG A 126 4.82 11.78 5.45
C ARG A 126 3.99 11.79 4.18
N SER A 127 3.80 10.63 3.56
CA SER A 127 2.98 10.49 2.35
C SER A 127 1.54 10.92 2.57
N ALA A 128 0.97 10.62 3.76
CA ALA A 128 -0.38 11.04 4.14
C ALA A 128 -0.48 12.56 4.27
N ALA A 129 0.50 13.19 4.90
CA ALA A 129 0.56 14.65 5.00
C ALA A 129 0.64 15.32 3.63
N GLU A 130 1.49 14.80 2.73
CA GLU A 130 1.63 15.29 1.35
C GLU A 130 0.38 15.03 0.50
N ALA A 131 -0.34 13.94 0.76
CA ALA A 131 -1.61 13.63 0.10
C ALA A 131 -2.80 14.43 0.64
N GLY A 132 -2.64 15.15 1.77
CA GLY A 132 -3.73 15.86 2.44
C GLY A 132 -4.74 14.94 3.11
N VAL A 133 -4.30 13.77 3.60
CA VAL A 133 -5.15 12.76 4.22
C VAL A 133 -4.62 12.31 5.58
N VAL A 134 -5.46 11.59 6.31
CA VAL A 134 -5.11 10.88 7.54
C VAL A 134 -5.34 9.39 7.33
N LEU A 135 -4.39 8.58 7.80
CA LEU A 135 -4.51 7.14 7.82
C LEU A 135 -4.95 6.66 9.21
N GLN A 136 -6.09 6.00 9.28
CA GLN A 136 -6.48 5.22 10.43
C GLN A 136 -6.02 3.77 10.23
N ILE A 137 -4.83 3.45 10.74
CA ILE A 137 -4.27 2.11 10.66
C ILE A 137 -5.04 1.21 11.63
N PHE A 138 -5.65 0.16 11.11
CA PHE A 138 -6.42 -0.79 11.91
C PHE A 138 -5.78 -2.19 11.97
N LYS A 139 -4.79 -2.46 11.12
CA LYS A 139 -4.06 -3.73 11.16
C LYS A 139 -2.67 -3.57 10.53
N ILE A 140 -1.68 -4.19 11.17
CA ILE A 140 -0.33 -4.41 10.61
C ILE A 140 -0.04 -5.89 10.73
N THR A 141 0.43 -6.52 9.64
CA THR A 141 0.80 -7.93 9.62
C THR A 141 2.15 -8.12 8.93
N GLY A 142 2.77 -9.27 9.19
CA GLY A 142 3.89 -9.78 8.43
C GLY A 142 3.47 -10.78 7.36
N ALA A 143 4.39 -11.68 7.00
CA ALA A 143 4.11 -12.80 6.11
C ALA A 143 3.12 -13.78 6.74
N SER A 144 2.44 -14.54 5.90
CA SER A 144 1.53 -15.60 6.31
C SER A 144 2.30 -16.84 6.80
N SER A 145 1.60 -17.81 7.36
CA SER A 145 2.19 -18.99 8.00
C SER A 145 2.96 -19.92 7.06
N ASP A 146 2.75 -19.80 5.75
CA ASP A 146 3.51 -20.50 4.70
C ASP A 146 4.91 -19.89 4.44
N HIS A 147 5.20 -18.73 5.05
CA HIS A 147 6.52 -18.07 5.04
C HIS A 147 7.06 -17.94 6.48
N PRO A 148 7.38 -19.06 7.15
CA PRO A 148 7.90 -19.01 8.52
C PRO A 148 9.29 -18.39 8.55
N PHE A 149 9.62 -17.70 9.62
CA PHE A 149 10.97 -17.26 9.89
C PHE A 149 11.55 -17.99 11.10
N SER A 150 12.88 -18.11 11.16
CA SER A 150 13.58 -18.79 12.25
C SER A 150 14.15 -17.77 13.23
N THR A 151 14.26 -18.17 14.50
CA THR A 151 14.95 -17.36 15.53
C THR A 151 16.45 -17.20 15.27
N VAL A 152 17.05 -18.10 14.49
CA VAL A 152 18.45 -18.00 14.04
C VAL A 152 18.61 -17.24 12.72
N PHE A 153 17.50 -16.86 12.06
CA PHE A 153 17.46 -16.08 10.83
C PHE A 153 16.29 -15.08 10.89
N PRO A 154 16.38 -14.06 11.75
CA PRO A 154 15.32 -13.09 11.97
C PRO A 154 15.04 -12.22 10.73
N GLU A 155 15.94 -12.13 9.77
CA GLU A 155 15.79 -11.43 8.50
C GLU A 155 14.66 -12.00 7.65
N GLY A 156 14.24 -13.23 7.90
CA GLY A 156 13.03 -13.82 7.31
C GLY A 156 11.74 -13.05 7.64
N ARG A 157 11.73 -12.21 8.69
CA ARG A 157 10.63 -11.31 9.03
C ARG A 157 10.75 -9.98 8.28
N TYR A 158 10.73 -10.03 6.96
CA TYR A 158 10.95 -8.85 6.10
C TYR A 158 9.67 -8.17 5.63
N LEU A 159 8.53 -8.86 5.60
CA LEU A 159 7.28 -8.32 5.07
C LEU A 159 6.56 -7.46 6.11
N LYS A 160 6.11 -6.30 5.68
CA LYS A 160 5.19 -5.40 6.37
C LYS A 160 3.98 -5.17 5.48
N ALA A 161 2.78 -5.45 5.97
CA ALA A 161 1.52 -5.17 5.30
C ALA A 161 0.66 -4.31 6.23
N VAL A 162 0.37 -3.08 5.81
CA VAL A 162 -0.35 -2.07 6.59
C VAL A 162 -1.73 -1.86 5.98
N PHE A 163 -2.77 -2.08 6.76
CA PHE A 163 -4.16 -1.85 6.41
C PHE A 163 -4.65 -0.58 7.08
N ALA A 164 -5.11 0.39 6.30
CA ALA A 164 -5.59 1.66 6.81
C ALA A 164 -6.86 2.13 6.11
N ARG A 165 -7.71 2.85 6.83
CA ARG A 165 -8.75 3.70 6.23
C ARG A 165 -8.16 5.06 5.92
N VAL A 166 -8.56 5.63 4.78
CA VAL A 166 -8.07 6.92 4.31
C VAL A 166 -9.17 7.96 4.49
N PHE A 167 -8.89 9.02 5.23
CA PHE A 167 -9.82 10.13 5.45
C PHE A 167 -9.18 11.45 5.00
N PRO A 168 -9.96 12.39 4.46
CA PRO A 168 -9.45 13.74 4.20
C PRO A 168 -8.94 14.39 5.49
N PHE A 169 -7.82 15.10 5.42
CA PHE A 169 -7.35 15.89 6.55
C PHE A 169 -8.25 17.12 6.74
N THR A 170 -9.01 17.15 7.83
CA THR A 170 -9.80 18.32 8.23
C THR A 170 -9.25 18.89 9.53
N LYS A 171 -8.91 20.17 9.54
CA LYS A 171 -8.39 20.86 10.76
C LYS A 171 -9.35 20.77 11.97
N LYS A 172 -10.61 20.46 11.75
CA LYS A 172 -11.64 20.38 12.80
C LYS A 172 -11.59 19.10 13.64
N GLU A 173 -11.08 17.99 13.08
CA GLU A 173 -11.16 16.67 13.74
C GLU A 173 -9.92 16.30 14.54
N PHE A 174 -8.82 17.03 14.35
CA PHE A 174 -7.55 16.81 15.07
C PHE A 174 -7.21 18.00 15.99
N ASN A 175 -8.07 18.26 16.98
CA ASN A 175 -7.66 19.04 18.15
C ASN A 175 -6.76 18.14 19.01
N PHE A 176 -5.49 18.06 18.67
CA PHE A 176 -4.51 17.60 19.65
C PHE A 176 -4.59 18.50 20.87
N PRO A 177 -4.73 17.98 22.10
CA PRO A 177 -4.64 18.78 23.30
C PRO A 177 -3.31 19.55 23.22
N LYS A 178 -3.36 20.88 23.28
CA LYS A 178 -2.17 21.70 23.39
C LYS A 178 -1.42 21.18 24.61
N ASN A 179 -0.20 20.67 24.44
CA ASN A 179 0.69 20.31 25.55
C ASN A 179 0.73 21.53 26.50
N GLU A 180 0.02 21.45 27.60
CA GLU A 180 0.22 22.36 28.72
C GLU A 180 1.67 22.16 29.13
N ARG A 181 2.45 23.19 28.93
CA ARG A 181 3.84 23.24 29.41
C ARG A 181 3.76 22.99 30.91
N VAL A 182 4.27 21.84 31.35
CA VAL A 182 4.55 21.63 32.77
C VAL A 182 5.50 22.75 33.18
N THR A 183 4.95 23.79 33.79
CA THR A 183 5.76 24.83 34.47
C THR A 183 6.48 24.13 35.60
N LYS A 184 7.79 23.98 35.43
CA LYS A 184 8.68 23.64 36.54
C LYS A 184 8.53 24.71 37.58
N ASN A 185 7.82 24.41 38.66
CA ASN A 185 7.94 25.18 39.89
C ASN A 185 9.23 24.73 40.62
N SER A 186 10.04 25.68 40.87
CA SER A 186 11.30 25.70 41.65
C SER A 186 11.17 25.03 42.99
#